data_78be17a87cfac386cc2738b33ca1624c
#
_entry.id   78be17a87cfac386cc2738b33ca1624c
#
_cell.length_a   1.000
_cell.length_b   1.000
_cell.length_c   1.000
_cell.angle_alpha   90.00
_cell.angle_beta   90.00
_cell.angle_gamma   90.00
#
_symmetry.space_group_name_H-M   'P 1'
#
loop_
_entity.id
_entity.type
_entity.pdbx_description
1 polymer ?
#
loop_
_entity_poly.entity_id
_entity_poly.type
_entity_poly.pdbx_seq_one_letter_code
_entity_poly.pdbx_strand_id
1 'polypeptide(L)'
;MSAQTTYKWLEPKPYKKHTKQLGIKGRNMIVWNLVAEIVVHGTEPEEMARRFELPKEAVEEALEYYRSNKEWIDAETDELGRFLGLK
;
A
#
# COMPACT_ATOMS: atom_id res chain seq x y z
N MET A 1 -16.89 8.57 12.77
CA MET A 1 -16.68 8.49 12.43
C MET A 1 -16.59 8.17 11.78
N SER A 2 -16.34 8.12 11.70
CA SER A 2 -16.12 7.95 11.14
C SER A 2 -16.05 7.45 10.23
N ALA A 3 -15.85 7.70 9.95
CA ALA A 3 -15.91 7.25 8.77
C ALA A 3 -15.03 6.18 8.48
N GLN A 4 -15.46 5.18 8.62
CA GLN A 4 -14.79 4.17 8.40
C GLN A 4 -14.94 3.85 7.03
N THR A 5 -14.05 4.09 6.18
CA THR A 5 -14.03 3.60 4.84
C THR A 5 -13.76 2.13 4.91
N THR A 6 -14.69 1.35 4.44
CA THR A 6 -14.51 -0.08 4.45
C THR A 6 -13.91 -0.52 3.12
N TYR A 7 -12.70 -1.02 3.17
CA TYR A 7 -12.02 -1.47 1.97
C TYR A 7 -12.30 -2.95 1.73
N LYS A 8 -12.52 -3.30 0.49
CA LYS A 8 -12.81 -4.68 0.15
C LYS A 8 -11.55 -5.53 0.10
N TRP A 9 -10.45 -4.92 -0.39
CA TRP A 9 -9.21 -5.66 -0.62
C TRP A 9 -8.09 -5.32 0.34
N LEU A 10 -8.32 -4.40 1.27
CA LEU A 10 -7.31 -3.98 2.23
C LEU A 10 -7.75 -4.33 3.63
N GLU A 11 -6.78 -4.60 4.49
CA GLU A 11 -7.06 -4.94 5.88
C GLU A 11 -5.87 -4.55 6.75
N PRO A 12 -6.10 -4.33 8.06
CA PRO A 12 -4.99 -4.07 8.96
C PRO A 12 -4.05 -5.25 9.05
N LYS A 13 -2.77 -4.97 9.24
CA LYS A 13 -1.76 -6.00 9.42
C LYS A 13 -1.11 -5.80 10.79
N PRO A 14 -1.76 -6.20 11.87
CA PRO A 14 -1.24 -5.92 13.21
C PRO A 14 0.11 -6.55 13.50
N TYR A 15 0.47 -7.61 12.79
CA TYR A 15 1.77 -8.20 12.98
C TYR A 15 2.89 -7.38 12.34
N LYS A 16 2.56 -6.40 11.52
CA LYS A 16 3.56 -5.50 10.95
C LYS A 16 3.59 -4.24 11.78
N LYS A 17 4.28 -4.30 12.88
CA LYS A 17 4.26 -3.23 13.89
C LYS A 17 5.02 -1.98 13.51
N HIS A 18 5.80 -2.04 12.44
CA HIS A 18 6.56 -0.88 12.00
C HIS A 18 5.77 0.07 11.11
N THR A 19 4.54 -0.26 10.82
CA THR A 19 3.73 0.59 9.95
C THR A 19 2.28 0.59 10.39
N LYS A 20 1.60 1.70 10.09
CA LYS A 20 0.19 1.81 10.36
C LYS A 20 -0.62 1.65 9.09
N GLN A 21 0.04 1.40 7.98
CA GLN A 21 -0.65 1.23 6.72
C GLN A 21 -1.46 -0.04 6.71
N LEU A 22 -2.55 -0.01 5.97
CA LEU A 22 -3.29 -1.23 5.66
C LEU A 22 -2.45 -2.09 4.72
N GLY A 23 -2.76 -3.35 4.68
CA GLY A 23 -2.11 -4.26 3.76
C GLY A 23 -3.12 -4.89 2.83
N ILE A 24 -2.64 -5.73 1.94
CA ILE A 24 -3.47 -6.38 0.95
C ILE A 24 -4.02 -7.66 1.55
N LYS A 25 -5.33 -7.84 1.50
CA LYS A 25 -5.94 -9.06 2.01
C LYS A 25 -5.36 -10.29 1.34
N GLY A 26 -5.06 -11.27 2.15
CA GLY A 26 -4.53 -12.53 1.64
C GLY A 26 -3.08 -12.47 1.21
N ARG A 27 -2.43 -11.35 1.40
CA ARG A 27 -1.02 -11.20 1.03
C ARG A 27 -0.25 -10.63 2.19
N ASN A 28 1.02 -10.98 2.28
CA ASN A 28 1.87 -10.48 3.34
C ASN A 28 2.59 -9.23 2.87
N MET A 29 1.83 -8.19 2.57
CA MET A 29 2.40 -6.95 2.08
C MET A 29 1.52 -5.77 2.44
N ILE A 30 2.13 -4.61 2.64
CA ILE A 30 1.39 -3.40 2.92
C ILE A 30 1.17 -2.65 1.61
N VAL A 31 0.29 -1.64 1.66
CA VAL A 31 -0.08 -0.91 0.45
C VAL A 31 1.13 -0.32 -0.26
N TRP A 32 2.11 0.21 0.47
CA TRP A 32 3.28 0.81 -0.16
C TRP A 32 4.05 -0.20 -1.01
N ASN A 33 4.09 -1.46 -0.59
CA ASN A 33 4.81 -2.47 -1.35
C ASN A 33 4.26 -2.60 -2.78
N LEU A 34 2.96 -2.41 -2.91
CA LEU A 34 2.31 -2.49 -4.21
C LEU A 34 2.40 -1.17 -4.97
N VAL A 35 2.10 -0.09 -4.26
CA VAL A 35 1.99 1.23 -4.87
C VAL A 35 3.33 1.78 -5.32
N ALA A 36 4.40 1.41 -4.63
CA ALA A 36 5.72 1.93 -4.95
C ALA A 36 6.12 1.64 -6.40
N GLU A 37 5.80 0.46 -6.89
CA GLU A 37 6.14 0.12 -8.27
C GLU A 37 5.44 1.05 -9.25
N ILE A 38 4.23 1.44 -8.92
CA ILE A 38 3.45 2.31 -9.79
C ILE A 38 3.93 3.75 -9.69
N VAL A 39 4.09 4.24 -8.46
CA VAL A 39 4.43 5.64 -8.23
C VAL A 39 5.87 5.95 -8.57
N VAL A 40 6.79 5.06 -8.21
CA VAL A 40 8.21 5.30 -8.39
C VAL A 40 8.69 4.86 -9.77
N HIS A 41 8.23 3.70 -10.21
CA HIS A 41 8.72 3.11 -11.46
C HIS A 41 7.77 3.23 -12.63
N GLY A 42 6.58 3.75 -12.43
CA GLY A 42 5.63 3.95 -13.52
C GLY A 42 4.99 2.68 -14.04
N THR A 43 5.03 1.61 -13.27
CA THR A 43 4.41 0.36 -13.69
C THR A 43 2.89 0.55 -13.79
N GLU A 44 2.30 -0.01 -14.86
CA GLU A 44 0.87 0.09 -15.04
C GLU A 44 0.11 -0.70 -13.99
N PRO A 45 -1.02 -0.19 -13.50
CA PRO A 45 -1.81 -0.94 -12.52
C PRO A 45 -2.22 -2.32 -13.00
N GLU A 46 -2.50 -2.47 -14.29
CA GLU A 46 -2.86 -3.78 -14.85
C GLU A 46 -1.69 -4.75 -14.77
N GLU A 47 -0.49 -4.24 -14.97
CA GLU A 47 0.71 -5.07 -14.86
C GLU A 47 0.90 -5.55 -13.43
N MET A 48 0.66 -4.66 -12.46
CA MET A 48 0.77 -5.04 -11.06
C MET A 48 -0.26 -6.10 -10.69
N ALA A 49 -1.49 -5.93 -11.20
CA ALA A 49 -2.54 -6.90 -10.93
C ALA A 49 -2.14 -8.28 -11.43
N ARG A 50 -1.59 -8.33 -12.63
CA ARG A 50 -1.16 -9.60 -13.21
C ARG A 50 0.02 -10.19 -12.46
N ARG A 51 0.98 -9.36 -12.11
CA ARG A 51 2.19 -9.81 -11.44
C ARG A 51 1.91 -10.42 -10.08
N PHE A 52 0.98 -9.83 -9.35
CA PHE A 52 0.64 -10.32 -8.02
C PHE A 52 -0.63 -11.18 -7.99
N GLU A 53 -1.17 -11.47 -9.18
CA GLU A 53 -2.38 -12.29 -9.26
C GLU A 53 -3.52 -11.71 -8.43
N LEU A 54 -3.75 -10.42 -8.59
CA LEU A 54 -4.81 -9.71 -7.90
C LEU A 54 -5.81 -9.16 -8.91
N PRO A 55 -7.07 -8.98 -8.50
CA PRO A 55 -7.99 -8.27 -9.36
C PRO A 55 -7.53 -6.83 -9.54
N LYS A 56 -7.83 -6.25 -10.67
CA LYS A 56 -7.46 -4.86 -10.91
C LYS A 56 -8.06 -3.93 -9.85
N GLU A 57 -9.26 -4.26 -9.39
CA GLU A 57 -9.92 -3.48 -8.35
C GLU A 57 -9.09 -3.41 -7.07
N ALA A 58 -8.37 -4.49 -6.75
CA ALA A 58 -7.53 -4.48 -5.55
C ALA A 58 -6.39 -3.48 -5.70
N VAL A 59 -5.79 -3.42 -6.88
CA VAL A 59 -4.72 -2.47 -7.15
C VAL A 59 -5.25 -1.05 -7.13
N GLU A 60 -6.41 -0.83 -7.72
CA GLU A 60 -7.02 0.49 -7.75
C GLU A 60 -7.41 0.95 -6.35
N GLU A 61 -7.90 0.04 -5.51
CA GLU A 61 -8.24 0.39 -4.14
C GLU A 61 -6.99 0.79 -3.34
N ALA A 62 -5.89 0.06 -3.57
CA ALA A 62 -4.64 0.39 -2.90
C ALA A 62 -4.15 1.78 -3.33
N LEU A 63 -4.28 2.11 -4.60
CA LEU A 63 -3.89 3.43 -5.09
C LEU A 63 -4.77 4.53 -4.49
N GLU A 64 -6.07 4.26 -4.39
CA GLU A 64 -6.99 5.21 -3.80
C GLU A 64 -6.66 5.46 -2.33
N TYR A 65 -6.39 4.39 -1.60
CA TYR A 65 -6.00 4.51 -0.20
C TYR A 65 -4.71 5.32 -0.08
N TYR A 66 -3.75 5.05 -0.95
CA TYR A 66 -2.50 5.80 -0.94
C TYR A 66 -2.74 7.28 -1.20
N ARG A 67 -3.53 7.61 -2.21
CA ARG A 67 -3.81 9.01 -2.55
C ARG A 67 -4.48 9.75 -1.41
N SER A 68 -5.37 9.08 -0.72
CA SER A 68 -6.08 9.69 0.40
C SER A 68 -5.21 9.87 1.63
N ASN A 69 -4.10 9.14 1.69
CA ASN A 69 -3.22 9.17 2.85
C ASN A 69 -1.77 9.46 2.49
N LYS A 70 -1.59 10.09 1.34
CA LYS A 70 -0.26 10.27 0.76
C LYS A 70 0.76 10.89 1.70
N GLU A 71 0.36 11.94 2.39
CA GLU A 71 1.28 12.65 3.26
C GLU A 71 1.90 11.77 4.32
N TRP A 72 1.09 11.09 5.08
CA TRP A 72 1.64 10.32 6.18
C TRP A 72 2.27 9.01 5.70
N ILE A 73 1.77 8.44 4.60
CA ILE A 73 2.37 7.23 4.06
C ILE A 73 3.76 7.53 3.52
N ASP A 74 3.91 8.63 2.80
CA ASP A 74 5.21 9.02 2.27
C ASP A 74 6.19 9.31 3.40
N ALA A 75 5.73 10.00 4.44
CA ALA A 75 6.57 10.32 5.58
C ALA A 75 7.01 9.05 6.31
N GLU A 76 6.09 8.14 6.53
CA GLU A 76 6.39 6.89 7.21
C GLU A 76 7.39 6.06 6.41
N THR A 77 7.18 6.00 5.10
CA THR A 77 8.04 5.22 4.23
C THR A 77 9.46 5.81 4.19
N ASP A 78 9.55 7.13 4.13
CA ASP A 78 10.85 7.78 4.11
C ASP A 78 11.60 7.54 5.41
N GLU A 79 10.90 7.63 6.52
CA GLU A 79 11.51 7.41 7.83
C GLU A 79 11.98 5.97 7.98
N LEU A 80 11.17 5.03 7.53
CA LEU A 80 11.55 3.63 7.59
C LEU A 80 12.75 3.34 6.72
N GLY A 81 12.81 3.96 5.55
CA GLY A 81 13.94 3.79 4.67
C GLY A 81 15.23 4.27 5.32
N ARG A 82 15.17 5.41 6.00
CA ARG A 82 16.34 5.94 6.70
C ARG A 82 16.75 5.03 7.85
N PHE A 83 15.76 4.55 8.58
CA PHE A 83 16.00 3.68 9.72
C PHE A 83 16.70 2.40 9.28
N LEU A 84 16.33 1.87 8.14
CA LEU A 84 16.92 0.64 7.63
C LEU A 84 18.18 0.86 6.81
N GLY A 85 18.58 2.10 6.63
CA GLY A 85 19.79 2.41 5.88
C GLY A 85 19.66 2.18 4.39
N LEU A 86 18.44 2.31 3.89
CA LEU A 86 18.17 2.06 2.48
C LEU A 86 18.33 3.29 1.60
N LYS A 87 18.66 4.40 2.18
CA LYS A 87 18.80 5.64 1.39
C LYS A 87 20.22 6.13 1.43
#